data_a3551f1f4c265203617f15ff18621180
#
_entry.id   a3551f1f4c265203617f15ff18621180
#
_cell.length_a   1.000
_cell.length_b   1.000
_cell.length_c   1.000
_cell.angle_alpha   90.00
_cell.angle_beta   90.00
_cell.angle_gamma   90.00
#
_symmetry.space_group_name_H-M   'P 1'
#
loop_
_entity.id
_entity.type
_entity.pdbx_description
1 polymer ?
#
loop_
_entity_poly.entity_id
_entity_poly.type
_entity_poly.pdbx_seq_one_letter_code
_entity_poly.pdbx_strand_id
1 'polypeptide(L)'
;MARVLVLGCTGMLGAMVAEVFLREPGLDVVLACRQPDNWKSACPRRVTVETFDAEADADGSGLDALLARGCPDFIINCIGIIKPYCKDGDRAGRRRAVQVNALFPYRLQAAAERRGARVVQIATDCVYDGVAGGYTEKSPHNALDVYGKTKSLGEVAAPNCLNVRCSIIGPEKHNRVSLLEWFLGRPDGSEVSGYAHHRWNGVTTLQFARLCGDLVRGGRGLDFDGLAGRGLVLHYVPNETVTKYELCGLFAKVYGKRVTVRKVMDEGPPIDRSLGVLDPVLAPDGPSTAMEAALRQLREFTLVSGFYG
;
A
#
# COMPACT_ATOMS: atom_id res chain seq x y z
N MET A 1 3.86 -24.26 -7.26
CA MET A 1 4.48 -23.21 -6.43
C MET A 1 4.35 -21.92 -7.23
N ALA A 2 3.61 -20.94 -6.71
CA ALA A 2 3.40 -19.70 -7.45
C ALA A 2 4.66 -18.82 -7.39
N ARG A 3 5.07 -18.28 -8.54
CA ARG A 3 6.17 -17.33 -8.64
C ARG A 3 5.66 -15.91 -8.56
N VAL A 4 6.16 -15.12 -7.61
CA VAL A 4 5.66 -13.77 -7.32
C VAL A 4 6.78 -12.76 -7.43
N LEU A 5 6.53 -11.71 -8.24
CA LEU A 5 7.40 -10.54 -8.32
C LEU A 5 6.83 -9.41 -7.45
N VAL A 6 7.62 -8.91 -6.49
CA VAL A 6 7.29 -7.74 -5.68
C VAL A 6 8.05 -6.53 -6.20
N LEU A 7 7.35 -5.59 -6.80
CA LEU A 7 7.91 -4.33 -7.29
C LEU A 7 7.93 -3.28 -6.18
N GLY A 8 9.05 -2.58 -6.02
CA GLY A 8 9.21 -1.54 -4.99
C GLY A 8 9.47 -2.10 -3.59
N CYS A 9 10.19 -3.22 -3.49
CA CYS A 9 10.43 -3.96 -2.24
C CYS A 9 11.16 -3.18 -1.14
N THR A 10 11.75 -2.02 -1.42
CA THR A 10 12.38 -1.15 -0.41
C THR A 10 11.46 -0.04 0.12
N GLY A 11 10.26 0.12 -0.46
CA GLY A 11 9.24 1.06 0.04
C GLY A 11 8.46 0.51 1.23
N MET A 12 7.69 1.38 1.92
CA MET A 12 6.89 1.02 3.11
C MET A 12 6.06 -0.25 2.91
N LEU A 13 5.24 -0.30 1.86
CA LEU A 13 4.37 -1.44 1.58
C LEU A 13 5.15 -2.62 1.01
N GLY A 14 6.00 -2.37 0.01
CA GLY A 14 6.73 -3.43 -0.68
C GLY A 14 7.68 -4.20 0.25
N ALA A 15 8.29 -3.52 1.23
CA ALA A 15 9.12 -4.17 2.24
C ALA A 15 8.29 -5.13 3.11
N MET A 16 7.09 -4.74 3.51
CA MET A 16 6.22 -5.61 4.30
C MET A 16 5.71 -6.80 3.49
N VAL A 17 5.30 -6.58 2.24
CA VAL A 17 4.89 -7.67 1.33
C VAL A 17 6.04 -8.67 1.15
N ALA A 18 7.25 -8.18 0.88
CA ALA A 18 8.42 -9.03 0.72
C ALA A 18 8.74 -9.83 2.00
N GLU A 19 8.70 -9.18 3.18
CA GLU A 19 8.96 -9.87 4.46
C GLU A 19 7.92 -10.95 4.78
N VAL A 20 6.65 -10.70 4.48
CA VAL A 20 5.59 -11.71 4.64
C VAL A 20 5.82 -12.86 3.66
N PHE A 21 6.03 -12.58 2.38
CA PHE A 21 6.15 -13.60 1.34
C PHE A 21 7.39 -14.48 1.49
N LEU A 22 8.50 -13.92 1.96
CA LEU A 22 9.71 -14.69 2.24
C LEU A 22 9.53 -15.71 3.37
N ARG A 23 8.55 -15.50 4.25
CA ARG A 23 8.22 -16.42 5.35
C ARG A 23 7.11 -17.40 4.99
N GLU A 24 6.45 -17.20 3.86
CA GLU A 24 5.38 -18.08 3.41
C GLU A 24 5.98 -19.30 2.66
N PRO A 25 5.68 -20.53 3.11
CA PRO A 25 6.05 -21.70 2.37
C PRO A 25 5.28 -21.79 1.05
N GLY A 26 5.92 -22.31 0.01
CA GLY A 26 5.25 -22.55 -1.28
C GLY A 26 5.19 -21.34 -2.23
N LEU A 27 5.80 -20.20 -1.89
CA LEU A 27 6.00 -19.09 -2.81
C LEU A 27 7.44 -19.03 -3.32
N ASP A 28 7.62 -18.83 -4.62
CA ASP A 28 8.91 -18.46 -5.23
C ASP A 28 8.91 -16.94 -5.42
N VAL A 29 9.75 -16.23 -4.64
CA VAL A 29 9.70 -14.77 -4.54
C VAL A 29 10.87 -14.14 -5.26
N VAL A 30 10.58 -13.21 -6.16
CA VAL A 30 11.54 -12.31 -6.80
C VAL A 30 11.20 -10.89 -6.36
N LEU A 31 12.21 -10.14 -5.97
CA LEU A 31 12.06 -8.75 -5.54
C LEU A 31 12.63 -7.81 -6.60
N ALA A 32 12.09 -6.61 -6.73
CA ALA A 32 12.68 -5.59 -7.59
C ALA A 32 12.60 -4.19 -6.97
N CYS A 33 13.70 -3.45 -7.05
CA CYS A 33 13.80 -2.07 -6.61
C CYS A 33 14.92 -1.32 -7.35
N ARG A 34 15.00 -0.02 -7.14
CA ARG A 34 16.01 0.82 -7.79
C ARG A 34 17.45 0.52 -7.35
N GLN A 35 17.62 0.14 -6.10
CA GLN A 35 18.92 -0.09 -5.46
C GLN A 35 18.86 -1.41 -4.66
N PRO A 36 19.18 -2.56 -5.28
CA PRO A 36 19.12 -3.87 -4.62
C PRO A 36 19.92 -3.97 -3.33
N ASP A 37 21.06 -3.28 -3.23
CA ASP A 37 21.91 -3.27 -2.04
C ASP A 37 21.22 -2.67 -0.79
N ASN A 38 20.16 -1.88 -1.00
CA ASN A 38 19.34 -1.36 0.07
C ASN A 38 18.34 -2.39 0.63
N TRP A 39 18.16 -3.52 -0.05
CA TRP A 39 17.33 -4.59 0.48
C TRP A 39 18.02 -5.32 1.61
N LYS A 40 17.38 -5.37 2.77
CA LYS A 40 17.84 -6.13 3.93
C LYS A 40 16.67 -6.85 4.57
N SER A 41 16.90 -8.09 4.98
CA SER A 41 15.91 -8.89 5.72
C SER A 41 16.65 -9.82 6.69
N ALA A 42 16.09 -10.01 7.87
CA ALA A 42 16.52 -11.01 8.82
C ALA A 42 16.02 -12.42 8.45
N CYS A 43 15.18 -12.56 7.43
CA CYS A 43 14.75 -13.86 6.93
C CYS A 43 15.95 -14.60 6.30
N PRO A 44 16.24 -15.84 6.72
CA PRO A 44 17.40 -16.59 6.21
C PRO A 44 17.22 -17.10 4.77
N ARG A 45 16.00 -16.97 4.22
CA ARG A 45 15.72 -17.41 2.86
C ARG A 45 16.44 -16.52 1.84
N ARG A 46 17.21 -17.15 0.98
CA ARG A 46 17.83 -16.46 -0.16
C ARG A 46 16.75 -16.00 -1.14
N VAL A 47 16.89 -14.77 -1.64
CA VAL A 47 15.96 -14.16 -2.60
C VAL A 47 16.74 -13.44 -3.69
N THR A 48 16.24 -13.51 -4.92
CA THR A 48 16.77 -12.71 -6.01
C THR A 48 16.19 -11.29 -5.90
N VAL A 49 17.08 -10.30 -5.93
CA VAL A 49 16.70 -8.89 -5.95
C VAL A 49 17.20 -8.26 -7.25
N GLU A 50 16.26 -7.89 -8.11
CA GLU A 50 16.52 -7.30 -9.42
C GLU A 50 16.54 -5.77 -9.36
N THR A 51 17.35 -5.16 -10.21
CA THR A 51 17.30 -3.70 -10.40
C THR A 51 16.17 -3.32 -11.33
N PHE A 52 15.29 -2.43 -10.88
CA PHE A 52 14.24 -1.85 -11.71
C PHE A 52 13.86 -0.45 -11.24
N ASP A 53 13.79 0.48 -12.18
CA ASP A 53 13.34 1.87 -11.96
C ASP A 53 12.25 2.25 -12.96
N ALA A 54 11.01 2.34 -12.48
CA ALA A 54 9.84 2.70 -13.30
C ALA A 54 9.90 4.15 -13.83
N GLU A 55 10.70 5.03 -13.22
CA GLU A 55 10.90 6.40 -13.71
C GLU A 55 11.89 6.43 -14.88
N ALA A 56 12.96 5.63 -14.81
CA ALA A 56 13.99 5.56 -15.84
C ALA A 56 13.56 4.72 -17.06
N ASP A 57 12.67 3.74 -16.85
CA ASP A 57 12.21 2.80 -17.88
C ASP A 57 11.13 3.46 -18.79
N ALA A 58 11.54 4.45 -19.56
CA ALA A 58 10.61 5.25 -20.36
C ALA A 58 10.04 4.49 -21.57
N ASP A 59 10.77 3.56 -22.14
CA ASP A 59 10.39 2.75 -23.31
C ASP A 59 9.78 1.38 -22.94
N GLY A 60 9.87 0.96 -21.67
CA GLY A 60 9.37 -0.32 -21.18
C GLY A 60 10.31 -1.51 -21.39
N SER A 61 11.49 -1.29 -21.99
CA SER A 61 12.44 -2.38 -22.27
C SER A 61 13.01 -3.04 -21.02
N GLY A 62 13.25 -2.26 -19.97
CA GLY A 62 13.68 -2.75 -18.66
C GLY A 62 12.62 -3.62 -17.98
N LEU A 63 11.36 -3.21 -18.06
CA LEU A 63 10.21 -3.98 -17.55
C LEU A 63 10.07 -5.31 -18.30
N ASP A 64 10.13 -5.26 -19.64
CA ASP A 64 10.03 -6.47 -20.45
C ASP A 64 11.17 -7.46 -20.16
N ALA A 65 12.39 -6.97 -20.00
CA ALA A 65 13.54 -7.80 -19.62
C ALA A 65 13.39 -8.39 -18.20
N LEU A 66 12.92 -7.60 -17.23
CA LEU A 66 12.65 -8.07 -15.87
C LEU A 66 11.62 -9.20 -15.85
N LEU A 67 10.49 -9.02 -16.55
CA LEU A 67 9.43 -10.02 -16.60
C LEU A 67 9.84 -11.27 -17.38
N ALA A 68 10.69 -11.13 -18.40
CA ALA A 68 11.23 -12.26 -19.15
C ALA A 68 12.15 -13.15 -18.29
N ARG A 69 13.00 -12.53 -17.46
CA ARG A 69 13.86 -13.28 -16.53
C ARG A 69 13.09 -13.86 -15.37
N GLY A 70 12.17 -13.08 -14.80
CA GLY A 70 11.41 -13.46 -13.61
C GLY A 70 10.31 -14.48 -13.89
N CYS A 71 9.69 -14.48 -15.08
CA CYS A 71 8.54 -15.31 -15.44
C CYS A 71 7.50 -15.42 -14.29
N PRO A 72 7.02 -14.31 -13.71
CA PRO A 72 6.12 -14.38 -12.56
C PRO A 72 4.71 -14.80 -12.96
N ASP A 73 4.04 -15.58 -12.10
CA ASP A 73 2.60 -15.83 -12.17
C ASP A 73 1.80 -14.63 -11.65
N PHE A 74 2.37 -13.95 -10.62
CA PHE A 74 1.78 -12.78 -9.98
C PHE A 74 2.80 -11.66 -9.82
N ILE A 75 2.32 -10.43 -9.96
CA ILE A 75 3.11 -9.21 -9.73
C ILE A 75 2.37 -8.36 -8.70
N ILE A 76 3.04 -8.05 -7.58
CA ILE A 76 2.52 -7.12 -6.58
C ILE A 76 3.18 -5.76 -6.80
N ASN A 77 2.43 -4.81 -7.36
CA ASN A 77 2.97 -3.49 -7.64
C ASN A 77 2.81 -2.54 -6.46
N CYS A 78 3.91 -2.36 -5.70
CA CYS A 78 4.02 -1.41 -4.60
C CYS A 78 4.76 -0.12 -4.99
N ILE A 79 5.07 0.09 -6.28
CA ILE A 79 5.72 1.30 -6.76
C ILE A 79 4.71 2.46 -6.79
N GLY A 80 5.11 3.61 -6.28
CA GLY A 80 4.33 4.84 -6.35
C GLY A 80 5.07 6.04 -5.79
N ILE A 81 4.77 7.21 -6.33
CA ILE A 81 5.23 8.51 -5.84
C ILE A 81 4.17 9.06 -4.89
N ILE A 82 4.53 9.32 -3.64
CA ILE A 82 3.61 9.81 -2.60
C ILE A 82 3.60 11.35 -2.52
N LYS A 83 2.58 11.92 -1.87
CA LYS A 83 2.33 13.38 -1.78
C LYS A 83 3.56 14.23 -1.47
N PRO A 84 4.47 13.89 -0.52
CA PRO A 84 5.65 14.71 -0.25
C PRO A 84 6.58 14.92 -1.47
N TYR A 85 6.56 13.99 -2.45
CA TYR A 85 7.44 13.96 -3.62
C TYR A 85 6.74 14.38 -4.93
N CYS A 86 5.48 14.82 -4.88
CA CYS A 86 4.72 15.30 -6.05
C CYS A 86 3.79 16.46 -5.70
N LYS A 87 4.32 17.50 -5.08
CA LYS A 87 3.56 18.71 -4.74
C LYS A 87 3.11 19.43 -6.02
N ASP A 88 1.95 20.10 -5.97
CA ASP A 88 1.33 20.78 -7.13
C ASP A 88 2.25 21.87 -7.74
N GLY A 89 3.05 22.54 -6.93
CA GLY A 89 4.04 23.52 -7.38
C GLY A 89 5.36 22.95 -7.91
N ASP A 90 5.62 21.64 -7.72
CA ASP A 90 6.86 20.99 -8.15
C ASP A 90 6.70 20.36 -9.55
N ARG A 91 7.27 21.04 -10.57
CA ARG A 91 7.23 20.57 -11.97
C ARG A 91 7.87 19.19 -12.15
N ALA A 92 9.00 18.94 -11.51
CA ALA A 92 9.71 17.65 -11.63
C ALA A 92 8.94 16.53 -10.94
N GLY A 93 8.43 16.78 -9.71
CA GLY A 93 7.60 15.83 -8.99
C GLY A 93 6.29 15.52 -9.69
N ARG A 94 5.65 16.51 -10.33
CA ARG A 94 4.45 16.30 -11.17
C ARG A 94 4.74 15.35 -12.33
N ARG A 95 5.82 15.61 -13.12
CA ARG A 95 6.22 14.75 -14.23
C ARG A 95 6.46 13.31 -13.74
N ARG A 96 7.21 13.17 -12.66
CA ARG A 96 7.48 11.88 -12.03
C ARG A 96 6.21 11.15 -11.62
N ALA A 97 5.26 11.85 -10.99
CA ALA A 97 3.98 11.27 -10.60
C ALA A 97 3.16 10.80 -11.80
N VAL A 98 3.10 11.58 -12.88
CA VAL A 98 2.44 11.17 -14.13
C VAL A 98 3.06 9.89 -14.69
N GLN A 99 4.38 9.83 -14.74
CA GLN A 99 5.11 8.68 -15.29
C GLN A 99 4.93 7.42 -14.45
N VAL A 100 5.06 7.54 -13.12
CA VAL A 100 5.08 6.38 -12.20
C VAL A 100 3.71 6.01 -11.68
N ASN A 101 2.86 6.98 -11.33
CA ASN A 101 1.54 6.67 -10.76
C ASN A 101 0.46 6.44 -11.83
N ALA A 102 0.59 7.08 -13.00
CA ALA A 102 -0.42 6.99 -14.04
C ALA A 102 0.00 6.06 -15.19
N LEU A 103 1.12 6.33 -15.85
CA LEU A 103 1.51 5.62 -17.07
C LEU A 103 2.09 4.22 -16.80
N PHE A 104 2.93 4.08 -15.78
CA PHE A 104 3.60 2.81 -15.47
C PHE A 104 2.61 1.66 -15.19
N PRO A 105 1.50 1.82 -14.44
CA PRO A 105 0.53 0.75 -14.25
C PRO A 105 -0.04 0.15 -15.55
N TYR A 106 -0.29 0.97 -16.57
CA TYR A 106 -0.73 0.48 -17.89
C TYR A 106 0.34 -0.31 -18.61
N ARG A 107 1.59 0.17 -18.57
CA ARG A 107 2.72 -0.57 -19.14
C ARG A 107 2.92 -1.91 -18.44
N LEU A 108 2.84 -1.92 -17.12
CA LEU A 108 2.96 -3.12 -16.31
C LEU A 108 1.85 -4.12 -16.65
N GLN A 109 0.61 -3.67 -16.69
CA GLN A 109 -0.54 -4.52 -17.02
C GLN A 109 -0.36 -5.15 -18.41
N ALA A 110 -0.06 -4.35 -19.44
CA ALA A 110 0.12 -4.85 -20.80
C ALA A 110 1.32 -5.80 -20.94
N ALA A 111 2.42 -5.55 -20.25
CA ALA A 111 3.58 -6.44 -20.23
C ALA A 111 3.29 -7.75 -19.50
N ALA A 112 2.53 -7.70 -18.41
CA ALA A 112 2.06 -8.87 -17.67
C ALA A 112 1.08 -9.72 -18.49
N GLU A 113 0.12 -9.08 -19.16
CA GLU A 113 -0.86 -9.75 -20.01
C GLU A 113 -0.22 -10.59 -21.13
N ARG A 114 0.78 -10.03 -21.82
CA ARG A 114 1.56 -10.76 -22.84
C ARG A 114 2.23 -12.04 -22.31
N ARG A 115 2.37 -12.18 -21.00
CA ARG A 115 3.03 -13.30 -20.30
C ARG A 115 2.08 -14.15 -19.48
N GLY A 116 0.78 -13.85 -19.51
CA GLY A 116 -0.22 -14.53 -18.70
C GLY A 116 -0.08 -14.26 -17.19
N ALA A 117 0.62 -13.21 -16.81
CA ALA A 117 0.81 -12.85 -15.41
C ALA A 117 -0.33 -11.96 -14.89
N ARG A 118 -0.63 -12.09 -13.60
CA ARG A 118 -1.66 -11.35 -12.86
C ARG A 118 -1.02 -10.21 -12.07
N VAL A 119 -1.68 -9.04 -12.03
CA VAL A 119 -1.18 -7.85 -11.32
C VAL A 119 -2.11 -7.49 -10.16
N VAL A 120 -1.58 -7.42 -8.95
CA VAL A 120 -2.22 -6.73 -7.81
C VAL A 120 -1.65 -5.33 -7.73
N GLN A 121 -2.50 -4.33 -8.01
CA GLN A 121 -2.14 -2.91 -8.03
C GLN A 121 -2.66 -2.23 -6.77
N ILE A 122 -1.79 -1.62 -5.97
CA ILE A 122 -2.23 -0.77 -4.85
C ILE A 122 -2.83 0.55 -5.37
N ALA A 123 -4.10 0.80 -5.05
CA ALA A 123 -4.79 2.07 -5.26
C ALA A 123 -4.91 2.83 -3.93
N THR A 124 -5.60 3.98 -3.89
CA THR A 124 -5.61 4.85 -2.71
C THR A 124 -6.95 5.56 -2.51
N ASP A 125 -7.32 5.79 -1.24
CA ASP A 125 -8.42 6.67 -0.82
C ASP A 125 -8.21 8.14 -1.23
N CYS A 126 -6.97 8.53 -1.51
CA CYS A 126 -6.64 9.90 -1.90
C CYS A 126 -7.09 10.28 -3.32
N VAL A 127 -7.78 9.40 -4.05
CA VAL A 127 -8.53 9.77 -5.27
C VAL A 127 -9.77 10.60 -4.94
N TYR A 128 -10.16 10.66 -3.66
CA TYR A 128 -11.26 11.44 -3.12
C TYR A 128 -10.75 12.69 -2.40
N ASP A 129 -11.55 13.75 -2.38
CA ASP A 129 -11.24 15.02 -1.70
C ASP A 129 -11.30 14.92 -0.17
N GLY A 130 -12.11 14.01 0.35
CA GLY A 130 -12.30 13.82 1.79
C GLY A 130 -13.37 14.72 2.40
N VAL A 131 -14.31 15.23 1.60
CA VAL A 131 -15.41 16.06 2.10
C VAL A 131 -16.59 15.22 2.55
N ALA A 132 -17.00 14.22 1.76
CA ALA A 132 -18.21 13.45 2.01
C ALA A 132 -18.03 12.26 2.98
N GLY A 133 -16.90 11.58 2.94
CA GLY A 133 -16.69 10.33 3.66
C GLY A 133 -17.51 9.17 3.09
N GLY A 134 -17.24 7.95 3.60
CA GLY A 134 -17.97 6.75 3.20
C GLY A 134 -17.93 6.45 1.70
N TYR A 135 -16.84 6.85 1.02
CA TYR A 135 -16.71 6.67 -0.42
C TYR A 135 -16.72 5.20 -0.81
N THR A 136 -17.56 4.85 -1.77
CA THR A 136 -17.65 3.47 -2.31
C THR A 136 -16.89 3.34 -3.63
N GLU A 137 -16.80 2.13 -4.14
CA GLU A 137 -16.16 1.84 -5.44
C GLU A 137 -16.80 2.60 -6.60
N LYS A 138 -18.07 3.03 -6.47
CA LYS A 138 -18.82 3.82 -7.46
C LYS A 138 -18.73 5.32 -7.25
N SER A 139 -18.14 5.79 -6.16
CA SER A 139 -17.99 7.22 -5.91
C SER A 139 -17.06 7.86 -6.94
N PRO A 140 -17.41 9.06 -7.49
CA PRO A 140 -16.57 9.73 -8.46
C PRO A 140 -15.25 10.18 -7.85
N HIS A 141 -14.15 10.05 -8.60
CA HIS A 141 -12.86 10.59 -8.19
C HIS A 141 -12.87 12.12 -8.33
N ASN A 142 -12.68 12.82 -7.24
CA ASN A 142 -12.79 14.27 -7.15
C ASN A 142 -11.59 14.97 -6.51
N ALA A 143 -10.50 14.24 -6.22
CA ALA A 143 -9.26 14.85 -5.75
C ALA A 143 -8.65 15.79 -6.81
N LEU A 144 -8.24 16.97 -6.39
CA LEU A 144 -7.67 18.00 -7.27
C LEU A 144 -6.13 18.02 -7.26
N ASP A 145 -5.49 17.46 -6.24
CA ASP A 145 -4.03 17.42 -6.14
C ASP A 145 -3.41 16.42 -7.14
N VAL A 146 -2.13 16.65 -7.47
CA VAL A 146 -1.39 15.82 -8.44
C VAL A 146 -1.35 14.34 -8.02
N TYR A 147 -1.21 14.06 -6.73
CA TYR A 147 -1.16 12.69 -6.24
C TYR A 147 -2.48 11.96 -6.51
N GLY A 148 -3.59 12.51 -6.08
CA GLY A 148 -4.92 11.92 -6.28
C GLY A 148 -5.26 11.73 -7.75
N LYS A 149 -5.02 12.76 -8.59
CA LYS A 149 -5.24 12.69 -10.04
C LYS A 149 -4.41 11.60 -10.72
N THR A 150 -3.12 11.52 -10.41
CA THR A 150 -2.23 10.55 -11.06
C THR A 150 -2.49 9.13 -10.57
N LYS A 151 -2.84 8.93 -9.29
CA LYS A 151 -3.26 7.63 -8.77
C LYS A 151 -4.60 7.19 -9.36
N SER A 152 -5.55 8.11 -9.54
CA SER A 152 -6.82 7.85 -10.21
C SER A 152 -6.62 7.36 -11.65
N LEU A 153 -5.78 8.04 -12.42
CA LEU A 153 -5.44 7.63 -13.78
C LEU A 153 -4.72 6.27 -13.84
N GLY A 154 -4.03 5.87 -12.80
CA GLY A 154 -3.29 4.60 -12.76
C GLY A 154 -4.10 3.39 -12.29
N GLU A 155 -5.41 3.52 -12.09
CA GLU A 155 -6.30 2.39 -11.84
C GLU A 155 -6.67 1.73 -13.18
N VAL A 156 -5.99 0.65 -13.50
CA VAL A 156 -6.09 -0.01 -14.81
C VAL A 156 -7.24 -1.02 -14.84
N ALA A 157 -8.14 -0.83 -15.79
CA ALA A 157 -9.23 -1.77 -16.05
C ALA A 157 -8.77 -2.89 -16.98
N ALA A 158 -8.43 -4.05 -16.46
CA ALA A 158 -8.06 -5.20 -17.26
C ALA A 158 -8.31 -6.51 -16.49
N PRO A 159 -8.62 -7.62 -17.20
CA PRO A 159 -8.94 -8.90 -16.56
C PRO A 159 -7.77 -9.50 -15.75
N ASN A 160 -6.53 -9.12 -16.08
CA ASN A 160 -5.34 -9.57 -15.37
C ASN A 160 -4.83 -8.55 -14.33
N CYS A 161 -5.59 -7.49 -14.03
CA CYS A 161 -5.17 -6.44 -13.08
C CYS A 161 -6.28 -6.20 -12.04
N LEU A 162 -5.98 -6.50 -10.78
CA LEU A 162 -6.85 -6.21 -9.66
C LEU A 162 -6.35 -4.96 -8.92
N ASN A 163 -7.10 -3.86 -9.02
CA ASN A 163 -6.82 -2.65 -8.25
C ASN A 163 -7.46 -2.80 -6.86
N VAL A 164 -6.64 -2.70 -5.81
CA VAL A 164 -7.12 -2.72 -4.43
C VAL A 164 -6.97 -1.34 -3.82
N ARG A 165 -8.09 -0.67 -3.56
CA ARG A 165 -8.10 0.67 -2.96
C ARG A 165 -8.20 0.58 -1.45
N CYS A 166 -7.23 1.19 -0.78
CA CYS A 166 -7.21 1.36 0.66
C CYS A 166 -6.37 2.59 1.03
N SER A 167 -6.46 3.01 2.27
CA SER A 167 -5.45 3.88 2.89
C SER A 167 -4.55 3.01 3.75
N ILE A 168 -3.26 3.34 3.86
CA ILE A 168 -2.31 2.41 4.45
C ILE A 168 -1.32 3.09 5.40
N ILE A 169 -1.04 2.40 6.52
CA ILE A 169 0.00 2.79 7.48
C ILE A 169 0.93 1.61 7.76
N GLY A 170 2.19 1.92 8.04
CA GLY A 170 3.15 0.88 8.41
C GLY A 170 4.55 1.42 8.67
N PRO A 171 5.46 0.54 9.09
CA PRO A 171 6.84 0.86 9.32
C PRO A 171 7.59 1.06 8.00
N GLU A 172 8.65 1.86 8.03
CA GLU A 172 9.55 2.09 6.90
C GLU A 172 10.98 1.72 7.29
N LYS A 173 11.62 0.90 6.49
CA LYS A 173 13.07 0.61 6.65
C LYS A 173 13.93 1.82 6.32
N HIS A 174 13.44 2.67 5.39
CA HIS A 174 14.13 3.86 4.90
C HIS A 174 13.20 5.07 4.95
N ASN A 175 13.73 6.28 4.86
CA ASN A 175 13.06 7.59 4.79
C ASN A 175 12.24 7.99 6.02
N ARG A 176 11.51 7.11 6.66
CA ARG A 176 10.73 7.32 7.91
C ARG A 176 9.79 8.53 7.85
N VAL A 177 9.09 8.71 6.72
CA VAL A 177 8.16 9.84 6.49
C VAL A 177 6.69 9.47 6.66
N SER A 178 6.36 8.17 6.83
CA SER A 178 5.00 7.72 7.07
C SER A 178 4.45 8.23 8.41
N LEU A 179 3.12 8.27 8.54
CA LEU A 179 2.47 8.74 9.76
C LEU A 179 2.93 7.97 11.00
N LEU A 180 3.08 6.65 10.90
CA LEU A 180 3.57 5.83 12.00
C LEU A 180 5.01 6.20 12.37
N GLU A 181 5.92 6.25 11.41
CA GLU A 181 7.33 6.57 11.66
C GLU A 181 7.52 8.01 12.15
N TRP A 182 6.75 8.96 11.58
CA TRP A 182 6.71 10.33 12.08
C TRP A 182 6.34 10.39 13.57
N PHE A 183 5.31 9.62 13.97
CA PHE A 183 4.88 9.57 15.36
C PHE A 183 5.92 8.90 16.26
N LEU A 184 6.44 7.75 15.86
CA LEU A 184 7.46 7.01 16.62
C LEU A 184 8.77 7.79 16.76
N GLY A 185 9.08 8.64 15.79
CA GLY A 185 10.24 9.55 15.84
C GLY A 185 10.09 10.74 16.80
N ARG A 186 8.91 10.96 17.41
CA ARG A 186 8.75 12.06 18.37
C ARG A 186 9.53 11.77 19.65
N PRO A 187 10.18 12.78 20.26
CA PRO A 187 10.82 12.63 21.56
C PRO A 187 9.79 12.24 22.64
N ASP A 188 10.19 11.41 23.59
CA ASP A 188 9.37 11.13 24.77
C ASP A 188 9.12 12.41 25.56
N GLY A 189 7.90 12.59 26.06
CA GLY A 189 7.45 13.80 26.75
C GLY A 189 6.99 14.93 25.82
N SER A 190 7.10 14.76 24.48
CA SER A 190 6.59 15.74 23.53
C SER A 190 5.08 15.69 23.39
N GLU A 191 4.51 16.75 22.80
CA GLU A 191 3.11 16.86 22.45
C GLU A 191 2.94 16.89 20.91
N VAL A 192 1.87 16.26 20.41
CA VAL A 192 1.47 16.33 19.00
C VAL A 192 -0.02 16.62 18.89
N SER A 193 -0.43 17.31 17.83
CA SER A 193 -1.84 17.54 17.53
C SER A 193 -2.47 16.29 16.91
N GLY A 194 -3.58 15.82 17.48
CA GLY A 194 -4.42 14.76 16.95
C GLY A 194 -5.76 15.33 16.47
N TYR A 195 -6.00 15.30 15.16
CA TYR A 195 -7.20 15.86 14.56
C TYR A 195 -8.40 14.91 14.75
N ALA A 196 -9.35 15.28 15.58
CA ALA A 196 -10.53 14.48 15.90
C ALA A 196 -11.65 14.62 14.84
N HIS A 197 -11.55 15.60 13.95
CA HIS A 197 -12.41 15.80 12.80
C HIS A 197 -11.84 15.20 11.48
N HIS A 198 -10.72 14.46 11.56
CA HIS A 198 -10.16 13.73 10.42
C HIS A 198 -10.42 12.23 10.61
N ARG A 199 -11.35 11.67 9.84
CA ARG A 199 -11.76 10.26 9.91
C ARG A 199 -10.99 9.40 8.91
N TRP A 200 -10.73 8.14 9.31
CA TRP A 200 -9.91 7.23 8.54
C TRP A 200 -10.21 5.76 8.94
N ASN A 201 -10.29 4.86 7.97
CA ASN A 201 -10.47 3.42 8.16
C ASN A 201 -9.52 2.58 7.30
N GLY A 202 -8.27 3.02 7.21
CA GLY A 202 -7.28 2.32 6.42
C GLY A 202 -6.76 1.04 7.09
N VAL A 203 -5.75 0.47 6.47
CA VAL A 203 -5.16 -0.82 6.84
C VAL A 203 -3.71 -0.68 7.27
N THR A 204 -3.19 -1.68 7.97
CA THR A 204 -1.75 -1.81 8.16
C THR A 204 -1.09 -2.45 6.94
N THR A 205 0.19 -2.15 6.71
CA THR A 205 0.98 -2.82 5.66
C THR A 205 0.97 -4.33 5.81
N LEU A 206 0.89 -4.86 7.04
CA LEU A 206 0.80 -6.29 7.30
C LEU A 206 -0.53 -6.89 6.83
N GLN A 207 -1.67 -6.19 7.09
CA GLN A 207 -2.98 -6.65 6.61
C GLN A 207 -3.01 -6.71 5.08
N PHE A 208 -2.48 -5.68 4.40
CA PHE A 208 -2.41 -5.68 2.94
C PHE A 208 -1.49 -6.77 2.40
N ALA A 209 -0.32 -6.99 3.02
CA ALA A 209 0.59 -8.06 2.62
C ALA A 209 -0.06 -9.45 2.75
N ARG A 210 -0.82 -9.69 3.81
CA ARG A 210 -1.59 -10.93 4.00
C ARG A 210 -2.69 -11.10 2.95
N LEU A 211 -3.43 -10.02 2.63
CA LEU A 211 -4.40 -10.05 1.53
C LEU A 211 -3.73 -10.44 0.20
N CYS A 212 -2.57 -9.86 -0.12
CA CYS A 212 -1.82 -10.26 -1.32
C CYS A 212 -1.45 -11.75 -1.30
N GLY A 213 -1.04 -12.28 -0.13
CA GLY A 213 -0.76 -13.69 0.04
C GLY A 213 -1.99 -14.58 -0.20
N ASP A 214 -3.16 -14.16 0.28
CA ASP A 214 -4.42 -14.86 0.06
C ASP A 214 -4.82 -14.83 -1.42
N LEU A 215 -4.70 -13.68 -2.09
CA LEU A 215 -4.98 -13.55 -3.53
C LEU A 215 -4.08 -14.46 -4.39
N VAL A 216 -2.80 -14.57 -4.04
CA VAL A 216 -1.85 -15.42 -4.77
C VAL A 216 -2.14 -16.91 -4.60
N ARG A 217 -2.62 -17.32 -3.42
CA ARG A 217 -2.82 -18.74 -3.08
C ARG A 217 -4.27 -19.20 -3.21
N GLY A 218 -5.21 -18.32 -3.55
CA GLY A 218 -6.64 -18.62 -3.44
C GLY A 218 -7.09 -18.81 -1.98
N GLY A 219 -6.36 -18.21 -1.03
CA GLY A 219 -6.70 -18.23 0.40
C GLY A 219 -8.06 -17.57 0.66
N ARG A 220 -8.77 -17.98 1.68
CA ARG A 220 -10.14 -17.53 2.01
C ARG A 220 -11.13 -17.67 0.83
N GLY A 221 -10.89 -18.58 -0.11
CA GLY A 221 -11.71 -18.74 -1.31
C GLY A 221 -11.64 -17.57 -2.30
N LEU A 222 -10.60 -16.71 -2.21
CA LEU A 222 -10.42 -15.60 -3.15
C LEU A 222 -9.95 -16.14 -4.51
N ASP A 223 -10.79 -15.94 -5.52
CA ASP A 223 -10.46 -16.22 -6.92
C ASP A 223 -10.03 -14.91 -7.61
N PHE A 224 -8.73 -14.78 -7.91
CA PHE A 224 -8.19 -13.58 -8.53
C PHE A 224 -8.89 -13.23 -9.85
N ASP A 225 -9.07 -14.23 -10.73
CA ASP A 225 -9.63 -13.98 -12.06
C ASP A 225 -11.11 -13.57 -11.99
N GLY A 226 -11.87 -14.20 -11.10
CA GLY A 226 -13.25 -13.80 -10.81
C GLY A 226 -13.35 -12.41 -10.20
N LEU A 227 -12.40 -12.02 -9.33
CA LEU A 227 -12.35 -10.68 -8.72
C LEU A 227 -11.95 -9.61 -9.73
N ALA A 228 -10.90 -9.84 -10.51
CA ALA A 228 -10.44 -8.90 -11.54
C ALA A 228 -11.49 -8.73 -12.66
N GLY A 229 -12.30 -9.74 -12.95
CA GLY A 229 -13.41 -9.69 -13.90
C GLY A 229 -14.65 -8.92 -13.41
N ARG A 230 -14.80 -8.68 -12.09
CA ARG A 230 -15.96 -7.96 -11.52
C ARG A 230 -15.94 -6.45 -11.71
N GLY A 231 -14.79 -5.88 -11.96
CA GLY A 231 -14.66 -4.44 -12.13
C GLY A 231 -13.26 -3.92 -11.89
N LEU A 232 -13.13 -2.61 -11.98
CA LEU A 232 -11.87 -1.89 -11.99
C LEU A 232 -11.14 -1.87 -10.66
N VAL A 233 -11.88 -1.78 -9.55
CA VAL A 233 -11.35 -1.49 -8.23
C VAL A 233 -12.19 -2.17 -7.17
N LEU A 234 -11.55 -2.79 -6.19
CA LEU A 234 -12.17 -3.28 -4.97
C LEU A 234 -11.65 -2.50 -3.77
N HIS A 235 -12.53 -2.15 -2.83
CA HIS A 235 -12.15 -1.55 -1.57
C HIS A 235 -11.75 -2.64 -0.56
N TYR A 236 -10.62 -2.41 0.12
CA TYR A 236 -10.19 -3.26 1.23
C TYR A 236 -10.25 -2.48 2.54
N VAL A 237 -11.28 -2.73 3.34
CA VAL A 237 -11.62 -2.01 4.58
C VAL A 237 -11.90 -3.00 5.71
N PRO A 238 -10.91 -3.70 6.24
CA PRO A 238 -11.10 -4.68 7.31
C PRO A 238 -11.25 -4.05 8.69
N ASN A 239 -10.94 -2.76 8.84
CA ASN A 239 -10.86 -2.10 10.14
C ASN A 239 -12.03 -1.12 10.36
N GLU A 240 -12.30 -0.86 11.65
CA GLU A 240 -13.21 0.21 12.05
C GLU A 240 -12.69 1.60 11.67
N THR A 241 -13.58 2.57 11.57
CA THR A 241 -13.22 3.97 11.36
C THR A 241 -12.73 4.60 12.66
N VAL A 242 -11.57 5.22 12.62
CA VAL A 242 -10.98 6.00 13.71
C VAL A 242 -10.67 7.42 13.26
N THR A 243 -10.56 8.34 14.21
CA THR A 243 -10.02 9.68 13.93
C THR A 243 -8.49 9.69 13.98
N LYS A 244 -7.86 10.72 13.42
CA LYS A 244 -6.40 10.88 13.56
C LYS A 244 -5.96 11.07 15.01
N TYR A 245 -6.83 11.66 15.85
CA TYR A 245 -6.61 11.74 17.29
C TYR A 245 -6.53 10.36 17.96
N GLU A 246 -7.55 9.52 17.71
CA GLU A 246 -7.60 8.15 18.23
C GLU A 246 -6.43 7.32 17.70
N LEU A 247 -6.12 7.42 16.41
CA LEU A 247 -5.02 6.68 15.78
C LEU A 247 -3.66 7.03 16.42
N CYS A 248 -3.38 8.31 16.66
CA CYS A 248 -2.15 8.73 17.35
C CYS A 248 -2.12 8.23 18.80
N GLY A 249 -3.26 8.24 19.50
CA GLY A 249 -3.38 7.65 20.84
C GLY A 249 -3.11 6.14 20.85
N LEU A 250 -3.60 5.42 19.84
CA LEU A 250 -3.31 4.01 19.65
C LEU A 250 -1.83 3.75 19.36
N PHE A 251 -1.16 4.60 18.59
CA PHE A 251 0.30 4.51 18.41
C PHE A 251 1.04 4.64 19.73
N ALA A 252 0.70 5.67 20.55
CA ALA A 252 1.30 5.83 21.87
C ALA A 252 1.13 4.57 22.72
N LYS A 253 -0.11 4.07 22.81
CA LYS A 253 -0.47 2.88 23.59
C LYS A 253 0.24 1.62 23.11
N VAL A 254 0.11 1.31 21.83
CA VAL A 254 0.60 0.05 21.25
C VAL A 254 2.13 0.00 21.23
N TYR A 255 2.80 1.11 20.90
CA TYR A 255 4.26 1.16 20.80
C TYR A 255 4.96 1.63 22.09
N GLY A 256 4.20 1.96 23.14
CA GLY A 256 4.75 2.37 24.43
C GLY A 256 5.46 3.74 24.40
N LYS A 257 5.02 4.66 23.50
CA LYS A 257 5.57 6.01 23.38
C LYS A 257 4.95 6.96 24.39
N ARG A 258 5.80 7.72 25.09
CA ARG A 258 5.36 8.74 26.05
C ARG A 258 5.16 10.10 25.36
N VAL A 259 4.24 10.11 24.38
CA VAL A 259 3.87 11.31 23.62
C VAL A 259 2.44 11.67 23.98
N THR A 260 2.20 12.93 24.36
CA THR A 260 0.86 13.45 24.62
C THR A 260 0.18 13.79 23.31
N VAL A 261 -1.03 13.27 23.08
CA VAL A 261 -1.80 13.62 21.89
C VAL A 261 -2.86 14.64 22.28
N ARG A 262 -2.67 15.90 21.87
CA ARG A 262 -3.64 16.98 22.09
C ARG A 262 -4.77 16.86 21.09
N LYS A 263 -6.01 16.80 21.59
CA LYS A 263 -7.20 16.73 20.72
C LYS A 263 -7.45 18.08 20.04
N VAL A 264 -7.57 18.05 18.72
CA VAL A 264 -7.86 19.21 17.87
C VAL A 264 -9.16 18.98 17.12
N MET A 265 -10.09 19.96 17.14
CA MET A 265 -11.43 19.87 16.54
C MET A 265 -11.65 20.87 15.40
N ASP A 266 -10.93 21.98 15.39
CA ASP A 266 -11.26 23.19 14.64
C ASP A 266 -10.08 23.79 13.84
N GLU A 267 -8.94 23.13 13.82
CA GLU A 267 -7.82 23.55 12.97
C GLU A 267 -7.97 23.02 11.55
N GLY A 268 -8.48 23.83 10.65
CA GLY A 268 -8.72 23.48 9.23
C GLY A 268 -10.05 22.74 8.98
N PRO A 269 -10.37 22.46 7.72
CA PRO A 269 -11.61 21.78 7.36
C PRO A 269 -11.63 20.33 7.84
N PRO A 270 -12.80 19.75 8.14
CA PRO A 270 -12.92 18.33 8.41
C PRO A 270 -12.52 17.54 7.17
N ILE A 271 -11.86 16.40 7.40
CA ILE A 271 -11.46 15.47 6.34
C ILE A 271 -11.99 14.07 6.70
N ASP A 272 -12.85 13.54 5.86
CA ASP A 272 -13.34 12.18 5.96
C ASP A 272 -13.04 11.42 4.67
N ARG A 273 -11.97 10.65 4.68
CA ARG A 273 -11.61 9.73 3.58
C ARG A 273 -11.92 8.29 3.92
N SER A 274 -12.88 8.07 4.83
CA SER A 274 -13.34 6.71 5.08
C SER A 274 -13.93 6.11 3.80
N LEU A 275 -13.60 4.84 3.59
CA LEU A 275 -14.12 4.05 2.48
C LEU A 275 -15.31 3.22 2.96
N GLY A 276 -16.38 3.21 2.18
CA GLY A 276 -17.44 2.21 2.22
C GLY A 276 -17.12 1.07 1.24
N VAL A 277 -17.79 -0.05 1.40
CA VAL A 277 -17.60 -1.26 0.57
C VAL A 277 -18.93 -1.67 0.00
N LEU A 278 -19.04 -1.76 -1.34
CA LEU A 278 -20.23 -2.29 -2.02
C LEU A 278 -20.16 -3.81 -2.17
N ASP A 279 -18.97 -4.34 -2.41
CA ASP A 279 -18.72 -5.78 -2.50
C ASP A 279 -17.72 -6.17 -1.41
N PRO A 280 -18.18 -6.79 -0.31
CA PRO A 280 -17.33 -7.13 0.84
C PRO A 280 -16.41 -8.33 0.60
N VAL A 281 -16.25 -8.78 -0.64
CA VAL A 281 -15.48 -9.98 -0.99
C VAL A 281 -14.03 -9.98 -0.46
N LEU A 282 -13.41 -8.81 -0.31
CA LEU A 282 -12.09 -8.67 0.30
C LEU A 282 -12.14 -8.51 1.83
N ALA A 283 -13.32 -8.34 2.41
CA ALA A 283 -13.44 -8.23 3.86
C ALA A 283 -13.05 -9.55 4.53
N PRO A 284 -12.44 -9.52 5.72
CA PRO A 284 -12.26 -10.73 6.50
C PRO A 284 -13.64 -11.27 6.95
N ASP A 285 -13.72 -12.57 7.18
CA ASP A 285 -14.90 -13.18 7.78
C ASP A 285 -15.10 -12.60 9.18
N GLY A 286 -16.31 -12.10 9.45
CA GLY A 286 -16.68 -11.55 10.75
C GLY A 286 -16.71 -10.01 10.85
N PRO A 287 -16.84 -9.44 12.05
CA PRO A 287 -16.93 -8.01 12.26
C PRO A 287 -15.61 -7.29 11.94
N SER A 288 -15.70 -5.98 11.65
CA SER A 288 -14.51 -5.14 11.45
C SER A 288 -13.50 -5.30 12.58
N THR A 289 -12.24 -5.39 12.22
CA THR A 289 -11.15 -5.50 13.20
C THR A 289 -10.94 -4.18 13.92
N ALA A 290 -10.84 -4.20 15.25
CA ALA A 290 -10.42 -3.01 15.98
C ALA A 290 -9.03 -2.57 15.54
N MET A 291 -8.85 -1.28 15.27
CA MET A 291 -7.57 -0.73 14.82
C MET A 291 -6.42 -1.03 15.78
N GLU A 292 -6.71 -1.06 17.09
CA GLU A 292 -5.71 -1.45 18.09
C GLU A 292 -5.19 -2.87 17.87
N ALA A 293 -6.08 -3.82 17.56
CA ALA A 293 -5.68 -5.22 17.31
C ALA A 293 -4.81 -5.32 16.05
N ALA A 294 -5.17 -4.59 14.99
CA ALA A 294 -4.36 -4.53 13.75
C ALA A 294 -2.96 -3.97 14.00
N LEU A 295 -2.85 -2.91 14.81
CA LEU A 295 -1.55 -2.31 15.19
C LEU A 295 -0.72 -3.23 16.08
N ARG A 296 -1.33 -3.96 17.01
CA ARG A 296 -0.63 -4.94 17.84
C ARG A 296 -0.06 -6.08 17.00
N GLN A 297 -0.83 -6.61 16.05
CA GLN A 297 -0.34 -7.62 15.11
C GLN A 297 0.83 -7.10 14.25
N LEU A 298 0.72 -5.85 13.77
CA LEU A 298 1.80 -5.20 13.02
C LEU A 298 3.08 -5.10 13.85
N ARG A 299 2.98 -4.60 15.09
CA ARG A 299 4.11 -4.48 16.01
C ARG A 299 4.74 -5.83 16.31
N GLU A 300 3.94 -6.83 16.65
CA GLU A 300 4.41 -8.19 16.92
C GLU A 300 5.17 -8.76 15.72
N PHE A 301 4.59 -8.67 14.52
CA PHE A 301 5.24 -9.12 13.30
C PHE A 301 6.58 -8.42 13.09
N THR A 302 6.66 -7.11 13.26
CA THR A 302 7.91 -6.36 13.07
C THR A 302 9.00 -6.76 14.07
N LEU A 303 8.64 -7.09 15.30
CA LEU A 303 9.57 -7.58 16.32
C LEU A 303 10.07 -9.00 15.99
N VAL A 304 9.14 -9.92 15.73
CA VAL A 304 9.48 -11.34 15.47
C VAL A 304 10.23 -11.50 14.15
N SER A 305 9.89 -10.71 13.15
CA SER A 305 10.55 -10.77 11.84
C SER A 305 11.92 -10.08 11.78
N GLY A 306 12.28 -9.28 12.78
CA GLY A 306 13.45 -8.41 12.69
C GLY A 306 13.32 -7.39 11.56
N PHE A 307 12.13 -6.82 11.35
CA PHE A 307 11.81 -5.97 10.19
C PHE A 307 12.78 -4.81 9.99
N TYR A 308 13.26 -4.20 11.06
CA TYR A 308 14.15 -3.05 10.99
C TYR A 308 15.65 -3.42 10.83
N GLY A 309 16.02 -4.71 10.83
CA GLY A 309 17.38 -5.23 10.65
C GLY A 309 18.07 -5.46 11.93
#